data_a99183679cee763562e56299aa78e56a
#
_entry.id   a99183679cee763562e56299aa78e56a
#
_cell.length_a   1.000
_cell.length_b   1.000
_cell.length_c   1.000
_cell.angle_alpha   90.00
_cell.angle_beta   90.00
_cell.angle_gamma   90.00
#
_symmetry.space_group_name_H-M   'P 1'
#
loop_
_entity.id
_entity.type
_entity.pdbx_description
1 polymer ?
#
loop_
_entity_poly.entity_id
_entity_poly.type
_entity_poly.pdbx_seq_one_letter_code
_entity_poly.pdbx_strand_id
1 'polypeptide(L)'
;MKKGQIRTGIVEEVRFPNRAMVRLEPLEGEETVLETAEYCEVKGALPGQRVSFAVTKVRKGKGEGRLKEILSKAPEETMDEENGGCRYFGSCGGCSYMSMPYEESLKIKEHQVHRLLEPVLAKQENVCKIEPIKASPVCYGYRNKMEFTFGDEVKNGPLALGMHKKGSFYDIVTVDGCRIVDEDYSRILTATLTYFEKKNTPFYHRFTHEGYLRHLLVRRASYTGEILVALVTTGQEGPELAAWKEELLALPLNGKIAGILHIVNDSLADAIKSDRMEILYGQDFFYEELLGLKFRISTFSFFQTNTKGAEVLYETAREYVGSLCEGEEEPSSIVYDLYSGTGTIAQLMAPVARKVIGVEIVEEAVEAARENARQNGLENCEFIAGDVLKVLDEIEEKPDFIILDPPRDGVHPKALSRIISYGVERLVYISCKPTSLARDLEIFIENGYEAVRCVPVDQFPFTTGIETVVLLSRRQD
;
A
#
# COMPACT_ATOMS: atom_id res chain seq x y z
N MET A 1 -33.90 -12.19 3.81
CA MET A 1 -33.46 -10.76 3.88
C MET A 1 -34.23 -9.88 2.92
N LYS A 2 -34.52 -8.59 3.29
CA LYS A 2 -35.12 -7.57 2.40
C LYS A 2 -34.29 -6.28 2.46
N LYS A 3 -34.20 -5.55 1.31
CA LYS A 3 -33.53 -4.25 1.26
C LYS A 3 -34.16 -3.27 2.26
N GLY A 4 -33.36 -2.52 3.00
CA GLY A 4 -33.75 -1.59 4.05
C GLY A 4 -33.93 -2.22 5.44
N GLN A 5 -33.99 -3.55 5.52
CA GLN A 5 -34.13 -4.27 6.79
C GLN A 5 -32.86 -4.13 7.63
N ILE A 6 -33.00 -3.88 8.94
CA ILE A 6 -31.92 -3.97 9.90
C ILE A 6 -31.86 -5.43 10.39
N ARG A 7 -30.66 -6.00 10.37
CA ARG A 7 -30.38 -7.36 10.81
C ARG A 7 -29.19 -7.35 11.75
N THR A 8 -29.12 -8.40 12.56
CA THR A 8 -27.98 -8.72 13.43
C THR A 8 -27.36 -10.05 13.01
N GLY A 9 -26.13 -10.27 13.39
CA GLY A 9 -25.42 -11.51 13.14
C GLY A 9 -23.98 -11.48 13.62
N ILE A 10 -23.32 -12.63 13.49
CA ILE A 10 -21.94 -12.84 13.89
C ILE A 10 -21.07 -12.91 12.64
N VAL A 11 -19.95 -12.19 12.66
CA VAL A 11 -18.95 -12.23 11.59
C VAL A 11 -18.17 -13.54 11.70
N GLU A 12 -18.29 -14.41 10.72
CA GLU A 12 -17.53 -15.68 10.70
C GLU A 12 -16.17 -15.55 10.04
N GLU A 13 -16.10 -14.79 8.94
CA GLU A 13 -14.82 -14.55 8.23
C GLU A 13 -14.79 -13.17 7.62
N VAL A 14 -13.59 -12.69 7.29
CA VAL A 14 -13.39 -11.47 6.49
C VAL A 14 -12.63 -11.82 5.21
N ARG A 15 -13.28 -11.55 4.08
CA ARG A 15 -12.71 -11.72 2.74
C ARG A 15 -11.96 -10.48 2.31
N PHE A 16 -10.94 -10.68 1.52
CA PHE A 16 -10.14 -9.56 0.98
C PHE A 16 -11.01 -8.54 0.20
N PRO A 17 -10.80 -7.24 0.33
CA PRO A 17 -9.84 -6.56 1.24
C PRO A 17 -10.38 -6.33 2.66
N ASN A 18 -11.66 -6.31 2.91
CA ASN A 18 -12.30 -6.16 4.22
C ASN A 18 -13.82 -6.34 4.09
N ARG A 19 -14.25 -7.51 3.61
CA ARG A 19 -15.65 -7.87 3.40
C ARG A 19 -16.03 -8.96 4.39
N ALA A 20 -16.65 -8.56 5.49
CA ALA A 20 -17.12 -9.46 6.53
C ALA A 20 -18.30 -10.29 6.05
N MET A 21 -18.22 -11.60 6.19
CA MET A 21 -19.33 -12.53 5.97
C MET A 21 -20.06 -12.73 7.30
N VAL A 22 -21.21 -12.09 7.42
CA VAL A 22 -22.03 -12.10 8.63
C VAL A 22 -23.06 -13.21 8.50
N ARG A 23 -22.98 -14.22 9.39
CA ARG A 23 -24.04 -15.21 9.57
C ARG A 23 -25.19 -14.56 10.33
N LEU A 24 -26.37 -14.56 9.73
CA LEU A 24 -27.56 -13.91 10.27
C LEU A 24 -28.09 -14.62 11.52
N GLU A 25 -28.49 -13.84 12.50
CA GLU A 25 -29.28 -14.31 13.60
C GLU A 25 -30.77 -14.41 13.18
N PRO A 26 -31.55 -15.39 13.71
CA PRO A 26 -32.99 -15.46 13.50
C PRO A 26 -33.68 -14.17 13.93
N LEU A 27 -34.77 -13.82 13.28
CA LEU A 27 -35.64 -12.76 13.77
C LEU A 27 -36.47 -13.29 14.94
N GLU A 28 -36.90 -12.41 15.84
CA GLU A 28 -37.81 -12.77 16.91
C GLU A 28 -39.07 -13.49 16.35
N GLY A 29 -39.31 -14.73 16.80
CA GLY A 29 -40.42 -15.55 16.33
C GLY A 29 -40.15 -16.44 15.11
N GLU A 30 -38.96 -16.41 14.52
CA GLU A 30 -38.51 -17.38 13.53
C GLU A 30 -37.86 -18.59 14.21
N GLU A 31 -38.42 -19.81 13.99
CA GLU A 31 -37.72 -21.04 14.39
C GLU A 31 -36.43 -21.18 13.59
N THR A 32 -35.33 -21.48 14.29
CA THR A 32 -34.03 -21.72 13.65
C THR A 32 -34.10 -23.00 12.83
N VAL A 33 -34.34 -22.87 11.53
CA VAL A 33 -34.16 -23.97 10.60
C VAL A 33 -32.67 -24.13 10.37
N LEU A 34 -32.07 -25.14 11.03
CA LEU A 34 -30.61 -25.41 11.05
C LEU A 34 -29.99 -25.76 9.69
N GLU A 35 -30.78 -25.88 8.62
CA GLU A 35 -30.30 -26.47 7.37
C GLU A 35 -29.65 -25.50 6.39
N THR A 36 -29.84 -24.17 6.48
CA THR A 36 -29.15 -23.19 5.61
C THR A 36 -28.89 -21.87 6.32
N ALA A 37 -27.65 -21.67 6.77
CA ALA A 37 -27.23 -20.37 7.29
C ALA A 37 -27.31 -19.28 6.20
N GLU A 38 -28.08 -18.22 6.47
CA GLU A 38 -28.10 -17.03 5.60
C GLU A 38 -26.91 -16.12 5.93
N TYR A 39 -26.24 -15.62 4.88
CA TYR A 39 -25.10 -14.72 5.02
C TYR A 39 -25.37 -13.36 4.35
N CYS A 40 -24.80 -12.33 4.97
CA CYS A 40 -24.74 -10.98 4.39
C CYS A 40 -23.28 -10.47 4.38
N GLU A 41 -22.88 -9.91 3.25
CA GLU A 41 -21.57 -9.25 3.15
C GLU A 41 -21.67 -7.84 3.72
N VAL A 42 -20.84 -7.52 4.74
CA VAL A 42 -20.80 -6.23 5.42
C VAL A 42 -19.36 -5.71 5.44
N LYS A 43 -19.14 -4.46 5.07
CA LYS A 43 -17.78 -3.87 5.10
C LYS A 43 -17.45 -3.33 6.48
N GLY A 44 -16.18 -3.52 6.90
CA GLY A 44 -15.60 -2.84 8.05
C GLY A 44 -15.89 -3.48 9.41
N ALA A 45 -16.33 -4.73 9.43
CA ALA A 45 -16.44 -5.56 10.64
C ALA A 45 -15.33 -6.62 10.67
N LEU A 46 -15.04 -7.18 11.84
CA LEU A 46 -13.97 -8.13 12.11
C LEU A 46 -14.52 -9.52 12.49
N PRO A 47 -13.77 -10.61 12.25
CA PRO A 47 -14.20 -11.95 12.63
C PRO A 47 -14.52 -12.01 14.14
N GLY A 48 -15.54 -12.75 14.51
CA GLY A 48 -16.00 -12.88 15.91
C GLY A 48 -16.89 -11.74 16.43
N GLN A 49 -16.94 -10.60 15.75
CA GLN A 49 -17.83 -9.50 16.14
C GLN A 49 -19.31 -9.89 15.96
N ARG A 50 -20.15 -9.50 16.92
CA ARG A 50 -21.59 -9.43 16.74
C ARG A 50 -21.97 -8.02 16.28
N VAL A 51 -22.64 -7.93 15.13
CA VAL A 51 -22.88 -6.65 14.46
C VAL A 51 -24.36 -6.44 14.12
N SER A 52 -24.78 -5.18 14.09
CA SER A 52 -26.02 -4.70 13.49
C SER A 52 -25.71 -3.99 12.17
N PHE A 53 -26.49 -4.27 11.13
CA PHE A 53 -26.30 -3.69 9.82
C PHE A 53 -27.61 -3.50 9.07
N ALA A 54 -27.64 -2.53 8.15
CA ALA A 54 -28.77 -2.32 7.24
C ALA A 54 -28.49 -3.03 5.91
N VAL A 55 -29.41 -3.89 5.48
CA VAL A 55 -29.34 -4.55 4.17
C VAL A 55 -29.52 -3.52 3.07
N THR A 56 -28.51 -3.35 2.22
CA THR A 56 -28.50 -2.36 1.13
C THR A 56 -28.91 -2.97 -0.20
N LYS A 57 -28.60 -4.25 -0.40
CA LYS A 57 -28.88 -4.96 -1.66
C LYS A 57 -29.08 -6.45 -1.38
N VAL A 58 -29.99 -7.05 -2.17
CA VAL A 58 -30.16 -8.52 -2.21
C VAL A 58 -30.20 -8.94 -3.67
N ARG A 59 -29.34 -9.87 -4.07
CA ARG A 59 -29.31 -10.42 -5.43
C ARG A 59 -28.97 -11.92 -5.38
N LYS A 60 -29.83 -12.73 -5.98
CA LYS A 60 -29.67 -14.21 -6.06
C LYS A 60 -29.33 -14.84 -4.69
N GLY A 61 -30.10 -14.47 -3.64
CA GLY A 61 -29.90 -15.00 -2.28
C GLY A 61 -28.69 -14.42 -1.51
N LYS A 62 -27.82 -13.62 -2.14
CA LYS A 62 -26.69 -12.95 -1.48
C LYS A 62 -27.08 -11.53 -1.06
N GLY A 63 -26.86 -11.20 0.22
CA GLY A 63 -27.09 -9.87 0.80
C GLY A 63 -25.81 -9.04 0.87
N GLU A 64 -25.92 -7.74 0.61
CA GLU A 64 -24.89 -6.73 0.94
C GLU A 64 -25.48 -5.80 2.00
N GLY A 65 -24.71 -5.46 3.02
CA GLY A 65 -25.14 -4.62 4.13
C GLY A 65 -24.15 -3.51 4.47
N ARG A 66 -24.66 -2.45 5.09
CA ARG A 66 -23.86 -1.37 5.67
C ARG A 66 -23.87 -1.49 7.17
N LEU A 67 -22.68 -1.65 7.76
CA LEU A 67 -22.48 -1.69 9.20
C LEU A 67 -23.15 -0.48 9.87
N LYS A 68 -23.89 -0.72 10.93
CA LYS A 68 -24.51 0.28 11.76
C LYS A 68 -23.83 0.38 13.12
N GLU A 69 -23.61 -0.78 13.74
CA GLU A 69 -23.09 -0.84 15.10
C GLU A 69 -22.38 -2.19 15.33
N ILE A 70 -21.35 -2.16 16.14
CA ILE A 70 -20.69 -3.34 16.69
C ILE A 70 -21.34 -3.59 18.06
N LEU A 71 -22.19 -4.60 18.14
CA LEU A 71 -22.96 -4.94 19.37
C LEU A 71 -22.07 -5.62 20.42
N SER A 72 -21.09 -6.42 19.97
CA SER A 72 -20.01 -6.92 20.82
C SER A 72 -18.73 -7.07 20.03
N LYS A 73 -17.59 -6.74 20.66
CA LYS A 73 -16.25 -6.96 20.10
C LYS A 73 -15.96 -8.45 19.99
N ALA A 74 -15.04 -8.80 19.11
CA ALA A 74 -14.44 -10.13 19.08
C ALA A 74 -13.53 -10.34 20.32
N PRO A 75 -13.35 -11.59 20.79
CA PRO A 75 -12.43 -11.89 21.90
C PRO A 75 -10.98 -11.43 21.64
N GLU A 76 -10.57 -11.44 20.38
CA GLU A 76 -9.21 -11.02 19.93
C GLU A 76 -9.02 -9.51 19.93
N GLU A 77 -10.08 -8.71 20.05
CA GLU A 77 -10.00 -7.25 20.11
C GLU A 77 -9.62 -6.76 21.51
N THR A 78 -8.38 -7.01 21.89
CA THR A 78 -7.82 -6.69 23.21
C THR A 78 -7.04 -5.38 23.24
N MET A 79 -6.86 -4.72 22.07
CA MET A 79 -6.08 -3.50 21.96
C MET A 79 -6.99 -2.27 22.10
N ASP A 80 -6.57 -1.34 22.93
CA ASP A 80 -7.12 0.00 23.13
C ASP A 80 -5.98 1.02 23.25
N GLU A 81 -6.29 2.29 23.54
CA GLU A 81 -5.30 3.36 23.63
C GLU A 81 -4.23 3.06 24.70
N GLU A 82 -4.59 2.45 25.81
CA GLU A 82 -3.69 2.12 26.90
C GLU A 82 -2.77 0.94 26.57
N ASN A 83 -3.27 -0.02 25.79
CA ASN A 83 -2.59 -1.25 25.42
C ASN A 83 -1.97 -1.23 24.02
N GLY A 84 -1.66 -0.05 23.47
CA GLY A 84 -1.00 0.08 22.17
C GLY A 84 -1.93 0.18 20.97
N GLY A 85 -3.25 0.18 21.14
CA GLY A 85 -4.22 0.50 20.10
C GLY A 85 -4.18 1.99 19.73
N CYS A 86 -5.06 2.40 18.83
CA CYS A 86 -5.12 3.76 18.32
C CYS A 86 -6.42 4.44 18.75
N ARG A 87 -6.32 5.63 19.38
CA ARG A 87 -7.49 6.41 19.81
C ARG A 87 -8.41 6.84 18.67
N TYR A 88 -7.90 6.86 17.45
CA TYR A 88 -8.69 7.19 16.26
C TYR A 88 -9.28 5.98 15.57
N PHE A 89 -9.02 4.76 16.09
CA PHE A 89 -9.56 3.54 15.50
C PHE A 89 -11.11 3.57 15.49
N GLY A 90 -11.69 3.24 14.36
CA GLY A 90 -13.14 3.31 14.16
C GLY A 90 -13.64 4.66 13.59
N SER A 91 -12.98 5.78 13.91
CA SER A 91 -13.26 7.09 13.29
C SER A 91 -12.38 7.37 12.07
N CYS A 92 -11.08 7.17 12.19
CA CYS A 92 -10.13 7.30 11.06
C CYS A 92 -10.28 6.13 10.08
N GLY A 93 -10.21 6.44 8.77
CA GLY A 93 -10.29 5.44 7.69
C GLY A 93 -8.99 4.68 7.39
N GLY A 94 -7.88 4.97 8.09
CA GLY A 94 -6.56 4.45 7.73
C GLY A 94 -6.33 2.98 8.09
N CYS A 95 -6.66 2.56 9.32
CA CYS A 95 -6.40 1.21 9.82
C CYS A 95 -7.69 0.38 9.94
N SER A 96 -7.55 -0.95 9.75
CA SER A 96 -8.68 -1.88 9.82
C SER A 96 -8.58 -2.86 10.99
N TYR A 97 -7.38 -3.08 11.55
CA TYR A 97 -7.11 -4.15 12.52
C TYR A 97 -6.46 -3.65 13.82
N MET A 98 -6.46 -2.33 14.09
CA MET A 98 -5.75 -1.73 15.23
C MET A 98 -6.41 -2.01 16.60
N SER A 99 -7.57 -2.68 16.65
CA SER A 99 -8.22 -3.14 17.88
C SER A 99 -7.74 -4.51 18.37
N MET A 100 -6.88 -5.18 17.58
CA MET A 100 -6.36 -6.51 17.91
C MET A 100 -4.82 -6.54 17.88
N PRO A 101 -4.18 -7.51 18.55
CA PRO A 101 -2.74 -7.75 18.45
C PRO A 101 -2.31 -7.94 17.00
N TYR A 102 -1.06 -7.58 16.71
CA TYR A 102 -0.54 -7.64 15.35
C TYR A 102 -0.60 -9.06 14.77
N GLU A 103 -0.30 -10.05 15.57
CA GLU A 103 -0.33 -11.48 15.21
C GLU A 103 -1.72 -11.93 14.76
N GLU A 104 -2.79 -11.43 15.39
CA GLU A 104 -4.16 -11.74 14.97
C GLU A 104 -4.50 -11.09 13.61
N SER A 105 -4.01 -9.88 13.38
CA SER A 105 -4.15 -9.23 12.06
C SER A 105 -3.43 -10.00 10.95
N LEU A 106 -2.27 -10.61 11.24
CA LEU A 106 -1.54 -11.47 10.30
C LEU A 106 -2.35 -12.72 9.94
N LYS A 107 -2.96 -13.39 10.91
CA LYS A 107 -3.82 -14.58 10.67
C LYS A 107 -4.99 -14.25 9.73
N ILE A 108 -5.62 -13.09 9.91
CA ILE A 108 -6.70 -12.64 9.02
C ILE A 108 -6.18 -12.45 7.59
N LYS A 109 -5.04 -11.78 7.41
CA LYS A 109 -4.45 -11.53 6.10
C LYS A 109 -4.01 -12.82 5.42
N GLU A 110 -3.34 -13.70 6.16
CA GLU A 110 -2.91 -15.01 5.67
C GLU A 110 -4.11 -15.83 5.18
N HIS A 111 -5.17 -15.92 6.01
CA HIS A 111 -6.41 -16.60 5.62
C HIS A 111 -7.03 -16.01 4.34
N GLN A 112 -7.01 -14.69 4.18
CA GLN A 112 -7.52 -14.02 2.99
C GLN A 112 -6.74 -14.40 1.73
N VAL A 113 -5.40 -14.49 1.82
CA VAL A 113 -4.54 -14.91 0.70
C VAL A 113 -4.78 -16.38 0.38
N HIS A 114 -4.77 -17.27 1.36
CA HIS A 114 -5.07 -18.69 1.19
C HIS A 114 -6.39 -18.91 0.47
N ARG A 115 -7.45 -18.25 0.93
CA ARG A 115 -8.78 -18.36 0.33
C ARG A 115 -8.83 -17.96 -1.14
N LEU A 116 -8.01 -17.01 -1.57
CA LEU A 116 -7.97 -16.53 -2.95
C LEU A 116 -7.08 -17.40 -3.84
N LEU A 117 -5.94 -17.83 -3.34
CA LEU A 117 -4.91 -18.46 -4.16
C LEU A 117 -4.97 -19.99 -4.16
N GLU A 118 -5.37 -20.64 -3.06
CA GLU A 118 -5.47 -22.11 -3.02
C GLU A 118 -6.34 -22.70 -4.14
N PRO A 119 -7.55 -22.15 -4.47
CA PRO A 119 -8.35 -22.69 -5.56
C PRO A 119 -7.70 -22.55 -6.94
N VAL A 120 -6.81 -21.56 -7.11
CA VAL A 120 -6.07 -21.36 -8.37
C VAL A 120 -4.87 -22.31 -8.42
N LEU A 121 -4.10 -22.35 -7.33
CA LEU A 121 -2.92 -23.22 -7.22
C LEU A 121 -3.27 -24.73 -7.28
N ALA A 122 -4.47 -25.09 -6.87
CA ALA A 122 -4.97 -26.47 -6.99
C ALA A 122 -5.24 -26.93 -8.44
N LYS A 123 -5.21 -26.02 -9.44
CA LYS A 123 -5.39 -26.35 -10.86
C LYS A 123 -4.12 -26.85 -11.53
N GLN A 124 -2.96 -26.65 -10.92
CA GLN A 124 -1.68 -27.14 -11.44
C GLN A 124 -1.40 -28.58 -10.98
N GLU A 125 -0.51 -29.27 -11.68
CA GLU A 125 -0.18 -30.67 -11.39
C GLU A 125 0.60 -30.84 -10.10
N ASN A 126 1.61 -29.98 -9.90
CA ASN A 126 2.43 -29.98 -8.68
C ASN A 126 1.81 -29.05 -7.62
N VAL A 127 1.63 -29.56 -6.41
CA VAL A 127 1.02 -28.79 -5.32
C VAL A 127 2.00 -27.73 -4.82
N CYS A 128 1.68 -26.44 -5.05
CA CYS A 128 2.34 -25.35 -4.39
C CYS A 128 1.66 -25.06 -3.05
N LYS A 129 2.39 -25.18 -1.94
CA LYS A 129 1.90 -24.77 -0.62
C LYS A 129 2.21 -23.29 -0.44
N ILE A 130 1.22 -22.53 0.03
CA ILE A 130 1.43 -21.16 0.46
C ILE A 130 2.24 -21.20 1.74
N GLU A 131 3.38 -20.52 1.75
CA GLU A 131 4.26 -20.40 2.92
C GLU A 131 3.59 -19.50 3.98
N PRO A 132 3.95 -19.64 5.27
CA PRO A 132 3.45 -18.75 6.31
C PRO A 132 3.74 -17.28 5.99
N ILE A 133 2.82 -16.40 6.37
CA ILE A 133 2.97 -14.98 6.16
C ILE A 133 4.24 -14.43 6.82
N LYS A 134 5.05 -13.69 6.06
CA LYS A 134 6.19 -12.96 6.62
C LYS A 134 5.71 -11.64 7.22
N ALA A 135 5.96 -11.47 8.52
CA ALA A 135 5.59 -10.27 9.25
C ALA A 135 6.49 -9.07 8.90
N SER A 136 5.98 -7.86 9.05
CA SER A 136 6.83 -6.66 9.09
C SER A 136 7.67 -6.65 10.37
N PRO A 137 8.97 -6.34 10.29
CA PRO A 137 9.82 -6.24 11.47
C PRO A 137 9.38 -5.15 12.46
N VAL A 138 8.66 -4.16 11.98
CA VAL A 138 8.13 -3.04 12.76
C VAL A 138 6.67 -2.84 12.41
N CYS A 139 5.78 -2.85 13.42
CA CYS A 139 4.35 -2.66 13.21
C CYS A 139 3.83 -1.27 13.63
N TYR A 140 4.62 -0.49 14.36
CA TYR A 140 4.34 0.90 14.72
C TYR A 140 5.42 1.82 14.15
N GLY A 141 5.08 3.08 13.84
CA GLY A 141 6.04 4.05 13.31
C GLY A 141 6.68 3.67 11.97
N TYR A 142 6.15 2.66 11.30
CA TYR A 142 6.76 2.08 10.10
C TYR A 142 6.57 2.91 8.83
N ARG A 143 5.48 3.71 8.81
CA ARG A 143 5.06 4.38 7.57
C ARG A 143 5.88 5.64 7.32
N ASN A 144 6.59 5.65 6.19
CA ASN A 144 7.56 6.69 5.82
C ASN A 144 6.98 7.79 4.89
N LYS A 145 5.67 7.73 4.55
CA LYS A 145 4.97 8.73 3.74
C LYS A 145 3.53 8.88 4.20
N MET A 146 3.12 10.10 4.52
CA MET A 146 1.73 10.46 4.81
C MET A 146 1.30 11.70 4.05
N GLU A 147 0.09 11.63 3.53
CA GLU A 147 -0.63 12.73 2.90
C GLU A 147 -1.82 13.06 3.81
N PHE A 148 -1.68 14.09 4.61
CA PHE A 148 -2.77 14.62 5.45
C PHE A 148 -3.60 15.61 4.63
N THR A 149 -4.91 15.57 4.80
CA THR A 149 -5.85 16.47 4.12
C THR A 149 -6.34 17.52 5.08
N PHE A 150 -6.39 18.78 4.62
CA PHE A 150 -7.10 19.85 5.33
C PHE A 150 -8.61 19.75 5.08
N GLY A 151 -9.40 20.02 6.11
CA GLY A 151 -10.85 19.96 6.03
C GLY A 151 -11.50 20.34 7.35
N ASP A 152 -12.68 19.81 7.59
CA ASP A 152 -13.38 19.86 8.88
C ASP A 152 -13.86 18.45 9.29
N GLU A 153 -14.00 18.22 10.58
CA GLU A 153 -14.54 16.94 11.08
C GLU A 153 -16.06 16.88 10.97
N VAL A 154 -16.69 18.02 11.07
CA VAL A 154 -18.13 18.23 10.90
C VAL A 154 -18.33 19.48 10.06
N LYS A 155 -19.33 19.49 9.21
CA LYS A 155 -19.60 20.62 8.30
C LYS A 155 -19.59 21.96 9.01
N ASN A 156 -18.76 22.91 8.54
CA ASN A 156 -18.51 24.23 9.12
C ASN A 156 -17.90 24.18 10.54
N GLY A 157 -17.23 23.08 10.88
CA GLY A 157 -16.45 22.95 12.12
C GLY A 157 -15.11 23.69 12.05
N PRO A 158 -14.29 23.55 13.11
CA PRO A 158 -12.93 24.10 13.11
C PRO A 158 -12.07 23.42 12.04
N LEU A 159 -11.00 24.09 11.63
CA LEU A 159 -10.02 23.53 10.71
C LEU A 159 -9.46 22.22 11.29
N ALA A 160 -9.43 21.19 10.46
CA ALA A 160 -8.83 19.89 10.77
C ALA A 160 -7.72 19.58 9.77
N LEU A 161 -6.72 18.82 10.20
CA LEU A 161 -5.66 18.30 9.35
C LEU A 161 -5.41 16.84 9.71
N GLY A 162 -5.66 15.93 8.77
CA GLY A 162 -5.53 14.51 9.09
C GLY A 162 -6.01 13.59 7.99
N MET A 163 -6.76 12.57 8.39
CA MET A 163 -7.23 11.49 7.50
C MET A 163 -8.75 11.54 7.34
N HIS A 164 -9.21 11.07 6.18
CA HIS A 164 -10.65 10.93 5.97
C HIS A 164 -11.29 10.04 7.03
N LYS A 165 -12.45 10.48 7.53
CA LYS A 165 -13.28 9.73 8.46
C LYS A 165 -13.79 8.45 7.81
N LYS A 166 -13.80 7.36 8.54
CA LYS A 166 -14.30 6.05 8.04
C LYS A 166 -15.73 6.19 7.50
N GLY A 167 -15.89 5.88 6.20
CA GLY A 167 -17.19 5.96 5.54
C GLY A 167 -17.62 7.37 5.08
N SER A 168 -16.80 8.39 5.24
CA SER A 168 -16.98 9.74 4.68
C SER A 168 -15.87 10.08 3.67
N PHE A 169 -16.24 10.85 2.64
CA PHE A 169 -15.31 11.43 1.67
C PHE A 169 -14.95 12.89 1.98
N TYR A 170 -15.62 13.50 2.96
CA TYR A 170 -15.53 14.93 3.22
C TYR A 170 -14.96 15.21 4.61
N ASP A 171 -15.40 14.45 5.61
CA ASP A 171 -15.04 14.71 7.00
C ASP A 171 -13.59 14.26 7.25
N ILE A 172 -12.81 15.11 7.91
CA ILE A 172 -11.40 14.89 8.24
C ILE A 172 -11.25 14.72 9.74
N VAL A 173 -10.63 13.63 10.16
CA VAL A 173 -10.24 13.39 11.55
C VAL A 173 -8.79 13.85 11.74
N THR A 174 -8.56 14.77 12.65
CA THR A 174 -7.19 15.16 13.04
C THR A 174 -6.50 13.99 13.74
N VAL A 175 -5.33 13.58 13.22
CA VAL A 175 -4.63 12.35 13.66
C VAL A 175 -3.23 12.69 14.23
N ASP A 176 -3.19 13.59 15.20
CA ASP A 176 -1.99 14.09 15.87
C ASP A 176 -1.29 13.08 16.81
N GLY A 177 -1.74 11.83 16.82
CA GLY A 177 -1.16 10.71 17.57
C GLY A 177 -1.26 9.41 16.77
N CYS A 178 -1.10 9.47 15.45
CA CYS A 178 -1.16 8.31 14.58
C CYS A 178 -0.05 7.30 14.93
N ARG A 179 -0.42 6.04 15.19
CA ARG A 179 0.51 5.01 15.67
C ARG A 179 1.37 4.39 14.58
N ILE A 180 0.97 4.47 13.32
CA ILE A 180 1.71 3.85 12.20
C ILE A 180 2.82 4.73 11.63
N VAL A 181 2.91 6.01 12.06
CA VAL A 181 3.98 6.94 11.70
C VAL A 181 4.84 7.28 12.92
N ASP A 182 6.04 7.79 12.66
CA ASP A 182 6.94 8.34 13.70
C ASP A 182 6.31 9.60 14.34
N GLU A 183 6.70 9.89 15.59
CA GLU A 183 6.20 11.08 16.34
C GLU A 183 6.46 12.40 15.62
N ASP A 184 7.50 12.49 14.80
CA ASP A 184 7.82 13.68 14.03
C ASP A 184 6.65 14.12 13.13
N TYR A 185 5.88 13.15 12.58
CA TYR A 185 4.68 13.45 11.80
C TYR A 185 3.62 14.17 12.63
N SER A 186 3.41 13.73 13.86
CA SER A 186 2.45 14.35 14.79
C SER A 186 2.86 15.77 15.16
N ARG A 187 4.16 15.98 15.43
CA ARG A 187 4.72 17.30 15.75
C ARG A 187 4.56 18.27 14.57
N ILE A 188 4.90 17.84 13.36
CA ILE A 188 4.78 18.63 12.13
C ILE A 188 3.31 18.94 11.82
N LEU A 189 2.42 17.94 11.92
CA LEU A 189 0.98 18.11 11.72
C LEU A 189 0.40 19.14 12.69
N THR A 190 0.68 18.97 13.98
CA THR A 190 0.15 19.85 15.04
C THR A 190 0.64 21.29 14.88
N ALA A 191 1.93 21.50 14.60
CA ALA A 191 2.48 22.83 14.35
C ALA A 191 1.83 23.47 13.12
N THR A 192 1.69 22.71 12.03
CA THR A 192 1.07 23.20 10.80
C THR A 192 -0.40 23.55 11.00
N LEU A 193 -1.18 22.68 11.64
CA LEU A 193 -2.59 22.95 11.94
C LEU A 193 -2.74 24.20 12.80
N THR A 194 -2.00 24.29 13.91
CA THR A 194 -2.04 25.43 14.83
C THR A 194 -1.67 26.75 14.14
N TYR A 195 -0.68 26.74 13.25
CA TYR A 195 -0.29 27.93 12.49
C TYR A 195 -1.43 28.46 11.62
N PHE A 196 -2.06 27.58 10.83
CA PHE A 196 -3.12 28.00 9.90
C PHE A 196 -4.45 28.29 10.60
N GLU A 197 -4.75 27.64 11.72
CA GLU A 197 -5.89 28.00 12.59
C GLU A 197 -5.77 29.44 13.12
N LYS A 198 -4.61 29.81 13.66
CA LYS A 198 -4.34 31.19 14.14
C LYS A 198 -4.49 32.23 13.05
N LYS A 199 -4.25 31.85 11.79
CA LYS A 199 -4.38 32.73 10.62
C LYS A 199 -5.79 32.73 10.03
N ASN A 200 -6.71 31.90 10.55
CA ASN A 200 -8.04 31.68 9.98
C ASN A 200 -7.98 31.33 8.47
N THR A 201 -6.99 30.53 8.05
CA THR A 201 -6.77 30.22 6.65
C THR A 201 -7.80 29.18 6.17
N PRO A 202 -8.56 29.45 5.10
CA PRO A 202 -9.57 28.53 4.62
C PRO A 202 -8.95 27.31 3.93
N PHE A 203 -9.52 26.13 4.15
CA PHE A 203 -9.20 24.96 3.37
C PHE A 203 -10.00 24.94 2.05
N TYR A 204 -9.48 24.26 1.02
CA TYR A 204 -10.11 24.11 -0.28
C TYR A 204 -11.37 23.25 -0.20
N HIS A 205 -12.50 23.84 -0.57
CA HIS A 205 -13.79 23.18 -0.57
C HIS A 205 -14.14 22.63 -1.96
N ARG A 206 -14.29 21.30 -2.10
CA ARG A 206 -14.44 20.60 -3.39
C ARG A 206 -15.69 20.98 -4.19
N PHE A 207 -16.73 21.53 -3.55
CA PHE A 207 -17.97 21.92 -4.25
C PHE A 207 -17.95 23.37 -4.73
N THR A 208 -17.37 24.27 -3.94
CA THR A 208 -17.28 25.70 -4.29
C THR A 208 -16.01 26.02 -5.07
N HIS A 209 -15.00 25.15 -4.99
CA HIS A 209 -13.65 25.36 -5.53
C HIS A 209 -12.95 26.59 -4.93
N GLU A 210 -13.31 26.93 -3.70
CA GLU A 210 -12.75 28.05 -2.95
C GLU A 210 -11.95 27.55 -1.76
N GLY A 211 -10.91 28.31 -1.36
CA GLY A 211 -10.04 28.03 -0.22
C GLY A 211 -8.60 27.74 -0.65
N TYR A 212 -7.69 27.89 0.30
CA TYR A 212 -6.25 27.88 0.07
C TYR A 212 -5.63 26.51 0.38
N LEU A 213 -5.85 25.96 1.57
CA LEU A 213 -5.18 24.76 2.07
C LEU A 213 -5.75 23.48 1.46
N ARG A 214 -4.89 22.58 0.97
CA ARG A 214 -5.31 21.28 0.43
C ARG A 214 -4.74 20.12 1.21
N HIS A 215 -3.42 19.93 1.20
CA HIS A 215 -2.76 18.79 1.82
C HIS A 215 -1.45 19.18 2.50
N LEU A 216 -1.03 18.35 3.44
CA LEU A 216 0.31 18.32 4.00
C LEU A 216 0.92 16.95 3.72
N LEU A 217 1.93 16.91 2.85
CA LEU A 217 2.70 15.70 2.59
C LEU A 217 3.94 15.70 3.48
N VAL A 218 4.13 14.64 4.22
CA VAL A 218 5.34 14.42 5.03
C VAL A 218 5.95 13.08 4.62
N ARG A 219 7.24 13.09 4.35
CA ARG A 219 8.06 11.89 4.13
C ARG A 219 9.21 11.88 5.12
N ARG A 220 9.56 10.72 5.64
CA ARG A 220 10.66 10.56 6.58
C ARG A 220 11.40 9.27 6.30
N ALA A 221 12.68 9.36 6.07
CA ALA A 221 13.55 8.20 5.91
C ALA A 221 13.64 7.41 7.20
N SER A 222 13.58 6.09 7.10
CA SER A 222 13.64 5.18 8.25
C SER A 222 15.06 5.04 8.80
N TYR A 223 16.07 5.08 7.92
CA TYR A 223 17.46 4.94 8.31
C TYR A 223 18.18 6.27 8.48
N THR A 224 18.07 7.19 7.54
CA THR A 224 18.78 8.47 7.62
C THR A 224 18.10 9.48 8.54
N GLY A 225 16.79 9.29 8.82
CA GLY A 225 15.99 10.23 9.60
C GLY A 225 15.71 11.54 8.88
N GLU A 226 16.05 11.67 7.60
CA GLU A 226 15.77 12.87 6.80
C GLU A 226 14.27 13.04 6.57
N ILE A 227 13.78 14.28 6.70
CA ILE A 227 12.36 14.62 6.61
C ILE A 227 12.15 15.61 5.47
N LEU A 228 11.17 15.32 4.63
CA LEU A 228 10.67 16.22 3.59
C LEU A 228 9.22 16.60 3.90
N VAL A 229 8.96 17.91 4.00
CA VAL A 229 7.62 18.44 4.27
C VAL A 229 7.16 19.27 3.08
N ALA A 230 5.98 18.98 2.55
CA ALA A 230 5.40 19.75 1.46
C ALA A 230 3.97 20.19 1.80
N LEU A 231 3.76 21.50 1.83
CA LEU A 231 2.43 22.10 1.92
C LEU A 231 1.85 22.20 0.50
N VAL A 232 0.68 21.64 0.32
CA VAL A 232 -0.06 21.72 -0.95
C VAL A 232 -1.23 22.69 -0.78
N THR A 233 -1.30 23.69 -1.66
CA THR A 233 -2.33 24.72 -1.66
C THR A 233 -2.96 24.89 -3.03
N THR A 234 -4.01 25.68 -3.12
CA THR A 234 -4.45 26.25 -4.40
C THR A 234 -3.60 27.48 -4.74
N GLY A 235 -3.73 27.98 -5.96
CA GLY A 235 -3.17 29.26 -6.40
C GLY A 235 -3.92 30.48 -5.87
N GLN A 236 -4.95 30.31 -5.02
CA GLN A 236 -5.71 31.42 -4.41
C GLN A 236 -4.87 32.11 -3.32
N GLU A 237 -5.34 33.29 -2.89
CA GLU A 237 -4.66 34.11 -1.88
C GLU A 237 -4.57 33.37 -0.52
N GLY A 238 -3.38 33.38 0.06
CA GLY A 238 -3.09 32.78 1.36
C GLY A 238 -2.01 33.53 2.14
N PRO A 239 -1.76 33.15 3.39
CA PRO A 239 -0.74 33.78 4.21
C PRO A 239 0.67 33.54 3.70
N GLU A 240 1.59 34.42 4.03
CA GLU A 240 3.02 34.20 3.81
C GLU A 240 3.53 32.99 4.61
N LEU A 241 4.33 32.14 3.95
CA LEU A 241 4.78 30.87 4.52
C LEU A 241 6.12 30.95 5.26
N ALA A 242 6.78 32.14 5.27
CA ALA A 242 8.07 32.31 5.93
C ALA A 242 8.02 31.98 7.43
N ALA A 243 7.00 32.47 8.14
CA ALA A 243 6.84 32.21 9.56
C ALA A 243 6.49 30.73 9.84
N TRP A 244 5.66 30.09 9.00
CA TRP A 244 5.37 28.66 9.10
C TRP A 244 6.64 27.81 8.94
N LYS A 245 7.48 28.13 7.96
CA LYS A 245 8.77 27.49 7.75
C LYS A 245 9.66 27.58 8.99
N GLU A 246 9.78 28.76 9.59
CA GLU A 246 10.61 28.95 10.79
C GLU A 246 10.05 28.18 12.01
N GLU A 247 8.71 28.13 12.17
CA GLU A 247 8.08 27.30 13.21
C GLU A 247 8.42 25.81 13.02
N LEU A 248 8.38 25.28 11.78
CA LEU A 248 8.76 23.90 11.51
C LEU A 248 10.23 23.60 11.80
N LEU A 249 11.12 24.52 11.42
CA LEU A 249 12.58 24.36 11.66
C LEU A 249 12.93 24.43 13.16
N ALA A 250 12.11 25.05 13.98
CA ALA A 250 12.29 25.12 15.43
C ALA A 250 11.72 23.92 16.19
N LEU A 251 11.02 22.99 15.54
CA LEU A 251 10.43 21.83 16.20
C LEU A 251 11.52 20.88 16.75
N PRO A 252 11.31 20.32 17.96
CA PRO A 252 12.17 19.30 18.53
C PRO A 252 11.90 17.92 17.86
N LEU A 253 12.34 17.75 16.62
CA LEU A 253 12.17 16.52 15.85
C LEU A 253 13.27 15.51 16.19
N ASN A 254 12.93 14.23 16.08
CA ASN A 254 13.89 13.13 16.17
C ASN A 254 14.75 13.02 14.90
N GLY A 255 14.14 13.33 13.74
CA GLY A 255 14.80 13.42 12.46
C GLY A 255 15.28 14.83 12.13
N LYS A 256 15.80 15.01 10.91
CA LYS A 256 16.28 16.29 10.40
C LYS A 256 15.50 16.71 9.17
N ILE A 257 14.97 17.91 9.15
CA ILE A 257 14.32 18.47 7.95
C ILE A 257 15.38 18.65 6.86
N ALA A 258 15.24 17.89 5.77
CA ALA A 258 16.03 18.01 4.57
C ALA A 258 15.45 19.03 3.59
N GLY A 259 14.13 19.19 3.61
CA GLY A 259 13.46 20.18 2.76
C GLY A 259 12.05 20.53 3.22
N ILE A 260 11.68 21.79 2.96
CA ILE A 260 10.31 22.29 3.11
C ILE A 260 9.90 22.88 1.77
N LEU A 261 8.77 22.42 1.24
CA LEU A 261 8.28 22.75 -0.09
C LEU A 261 6.90 23.39 -0.02
N HIS A 262 6.63 24.28 -0.95
CA HIS A 262 5.29 24.77 -1.25
C HIS A 262 4.90 24.30 -2.66
N ILE A 263 3.78 23.60 -2.75
CA ILE A 263 3.26 23.05 -4.01
C ILE A 263 1.90 23.70 -4.27
N VAL A 264 1.77 24.30 -5.43
CA VAL A 264 0.48 24.79 -5.93
C VAL A 264 -0.15 23.70 -6.78
N ASN A 265 -1.42 23.38 -6.50
CA ASN A 265 -2.23 22.40 -7.22
C ASN A 265 -3.65 22.93 -7.40
N ASP A 266 -3.96 23.38 -8.60
CA ASP A 266 -5.29 23.91 -8.97
C ASP A 266 -6.17 22.87 -9.67
N SER A 267 -5.72 21.60 -9.73
CA SER A 267 -6.52 20.52 -10.32
C SER A 267 -7.78 20.26 -9.49
N LEU A 268 -8.89 19.95 -10.18
CA LEU A 268 -10.15 19.56 -9.53
C LEU A 268 -10.06 18.17 -8.87
N ALA A 269 -9.11 17.34 -9.31
CA ALA A 269 -8.86 16.02 -8.75
C ALA A 269 -8.20 16.13 -7.37
N ASP A 270 -8.51 15.17 -6.49
CA ASP A 270 -7.94 15.09 -5.15
C ASP A 270 -6.53 14.46 -5.10
N ALA A 271 -5.89 14.31 -6.22
CA ALA A 271 -4.52 13.82 -6.31
C ALA A 271 -3.54 14.97 -6.13
N ILE A 272 -2.48 14.76 -5.36
CA ILE A 272 -1.38 15.73 -5.26
C ILE A 272 -0.65 15.74 -6.61
N LYS A 273 -0.87 16.83 -7.35
CA LYS A 273 -0.11 17.18 -8.56
C LYS A 273 0.58 18.49 -8.33
N SER A 274 1.60 18.77 -9.08
CA SER A 274 2.35 20.01 -8.98
C SER A 274 2.16 20.83 -10.27
N ASP A 275 1.43 21.94 -10.16
CA ASP A 275 1.42 22.96 -11.21
C ASP A 275 2.63 23.90 -11.05
N ARG A 276 3.02 24.15 -9.80
CA ARG A 276 4.23 24.88 -9.43
C ARG A 276 4.75 24.37 -8.09
N MET A 277 6.07 24.24 -7.98
CA MET A 277 6.75 23.87 -6.72
C MET A 277 7.84 24.92 -6.42
N GLU A 278 7.88 25.34 -5.16
CA GLU A 278 8.86 26.23 -4.60
C GLU A 278 9.56 25.58 -3.41
N ILE A 279 10.88 25.65 -3.37
CA ILE A 279 11.69 25.17 -2.24
C ILE A 279 11.81 26.32 -1.24
N LEU A 280 11.11 26.20 -0.10
CA LEU A 280 11.18 27.20 0.97
C LEU A 280 12.42 27.01 1.85
N TYR A 281 12.94 25.78 1.94
CA TYR A 281 14.14 25.42 2.67
C TYR A 281 14.75 24.13 2.13
N GLY A 282 16.10 24.06 2.12
CA GLY A 282 16.85 22.85 1.81
C GLY A 282 16.69 22.38 0.37
N GLN A 283 16.20 21.15 0.19
CA GLN A 283 16.11 20.48 -1.10
C GLN A 283 14.75 19.78 -1.27
N ASP A 284 14.45 19.33 -2.52
CA ASP A 284 13.20 18.66 -2.88
C ASP A 284 13.27 17.12 -2.81
N PHE A 285 14.32 16.59 -2.21
CA PHE A 285 14.56 15.16 -2.05
C PHE A 285 15.16 14.85 -0.68
N PHE A 286 15.20 13.58 -0.35
CA PHE A 286 15.92 13.02 0.79
C PHE A 286 16.54 11.68 0.40
N TYR A 287 17.42 11.14 1.25
CA TYR A 287 18.02 9.84 1.05
C TYR A 287 17.43 8.82 2.03
N GLU A 288 17.11 7.64 1.50
CA GLU A 288 16.75 6.47 2.28
C GLU A 288 17.71 5.32 1.98
N GLU A 289 17.92 4.43 2.94
CA GLU A 289 18.68 3.20 2.75
C GLU A 289 17.74 2.00 2.70
N LEU A 290 18.04 1.03 1.84
CA LEU A 290 17.31 -0.21 1.70
C LEU A 290 18.27 -1.35 1.34
N LEU A 291 18.40 -2.35 2.22
CA LEU A 291 19.33 -3.48 2.05
C LEU A 291 20.76 -3.05 1.70
N GLY A 292 21.25 -1.97 2.32
CA GLY A 292 22.60 -1.43 2.14
C GLY A 292 22.78 -0.54 0.91
N LEU A 293 21.76 -0.36 0.07
CA LEU A 293 21.79 0.59 -1.05
C LEU A 293 21.13 1.90 -0.66
N LYS A 294 21.64 2.99 -1.22
CA LYS A 294 21.15 4.34 -0.95
C LYS A 294 20.33 4.85 -2.13
N PHE A 295 19.12 5.35 -1.84
CA PHE A 295 18.19 5.85 -2.83
C PHE A 295 17.88 7.32 -2.61
N ARG A 296 18.03 8.12 -3.65
CA ARG A 296 17.53 9.50 -3.68
C ARG A 296 16.03 9.49 -3.99
N ILE A 297 15.24 10.02 -3.07
CA ILE A 297 13.79 9.99 -3.15
C ILE A 297 13.27 11.42 -3.21
N SER A 298 12.64 11.78 -4.33
CA SER A 298 12.00 13.09 -4.50
C SER A 298 10.59 13.11 -3.90
N THR A 299 9.98 14.29 -3.87
CA THR A 299 8.62 14.50 -3.34
C THR A 299 7.60 13.55 -3.95
N PHE A 300 7.66 13.33 -5.26
CA PHE A 300 6.68 12.53 -6.01
C PHE A 300 7.15 11.13 -6.37
N SER A 301 8.43 10.80 -6.20
CA SER A 301 8.94 9.45 -6.49
C SER A 301 8.15 8.39 -5.74
N PHE A 302 7.80 7.31 -6.43
CA PHE A 302 7.33 6.11 -5.77
C PHE A 302 8.48 5.50 -4.95
N PHE A 303 8.19 5.13 -3.74
CA PHE A 303 9.04 4.31 -2.88
C PHE A 303 8.13 3.61 -1.88
N GLN A 304 8.43 2.37 -1.52
CA GLN A 304 7.63 1.60 -0.57
C GLN A 304 7.46 2.36 0.74
N THR A 305 6.23 2.44 1.22
CA THR A 305 5.89 3.29 2.38
C THR A 305 6.22 2.68 3.74
N ASN A 306 6.80 1.49 3.75
CA ASN A 306 7.38 0.81 4.91
C ASN A 306 8.75 0.25 4.49
N THR A 307 9.83 0.93 4.82
CA THR A 307 11.19 0.55 4.43
C THR A 307 11.57 -0.82 4.99
N LYS A 308 11.28 -1.08 6.28
CA LYS A 308 11.60 -2.36 6.93
C LYS A 308 10.80 -3.54 6.37
N GLY A 309 9.52 -3.32 6.05
CA GLY A 309 8.71 -4.33 5.37
C GLY A 309 9.18 -4.57 3.93
N ALA A 310 9.64 -3.51 3.24
CA ALA A 310 10.19 -3.62 1.89
C ALA A 310 11.48 -4.44 1.86
N GLU A 311 12.32 -4.36 2.91
CA GLU A 311 13.49 -5.23 3.05
C GLU A 311 13.07 -6.70 3.03
N VAL A 312 12.07 -7.10 3.84
CA VAL A 312 11.55 -8.48 3.87
C VAL A 312 10.98 -8.90 2.50
N LEU A 313 10.23 -8.00 1.86
CA LEU A 313 9.64 -8.26 0.54
C LEU A 313 10.71 -8.53 -0.52
N TYR A 314 11.69 -7.65 -0.60
CA TYR A 314 12.73 -7.71 -1.63
C TYR A 314 13.80 -8.77 -1.35
N GLU A 315 14.12 -9.03 -0.07
CA GLU A 315 14.94 -10.20 0.30
C GLU A 315 14.27 -11.50 -0.12
N THR A 316 12.94 -11.60 0.04
CA THR A 316 12.17 -12.76 -0.41
C THR A 316 12.25 -12.93 -1.93
N ALA A 317 12.07 -11.84 -2.69
CA ALA A 317 12.20 -11.89 -4.14
C ALA A 317 13.62 -12.26 -4.58
N ARG A 318 14.64 -11.70 -3.92
CA ARG A 318 16.05 -12.00 -4.18
C ARG A 318 16.41 -13.44 -3.81
N GLU A 319 15.88 -13.98 -2.71
CA GLU A 319 16.01 -15.40 -2.34
C GLU A 319 15.44 -16.30 -3.45
N TYR A 320 14.28 -15.94 -4.01
CA TYR A 320 13.66 -16.73 -5.08
C TYR A 320 14.49 -16.71 -6.39
N VAL A 321 15.14 -15.60 -6.70
CA VAL A 321 16.09 -15.52 -7.83
C VAL A 321 17.38 -16.26 -7.48
N GLY A 322 17.98 -16.00 -6.32
CA GLY A 322 19.29 -16.52 -5.91
C GLY A 322 19.31 -18.04 -5.66
N SER A 323 18.22 -18.64 -5.15
CA SER A 323 18.12 -20.08 -4.93
C SER A 323 18.27 -20.91 -6.22
N LEU A 324 18.25 -20.27 -7.36
CA LEU A 324 18.31 -20.88 -8.68
C LEU A 324 19.71 -20.79 -9.30
N CYS A 325 20.59 -19.98 -8.69
CA CYS A 325 22.01 -19.83 -9.06
C CYS A 325 22.95 -20.54 -8.07
N GLU A 326 22.40 -21.41 -7.19
CA GLU A 326 23.20 -22.16 -6.22
C GLU A 326 24.21 -23.07 -6.92
N GLY A 327 25.49 -22.84 -6.63
CA GLY A 327 26.61 -23.62 -7.19
C GLY A 327 27.38 -22.95 -8.33
N GLU A 328 26.99 -21.75 -8.73
CA GLU A 328 27.79 -20.92 -9.68
C GLU A 328 28.84 -20.11 -8.88
N GLU A 329 30.10 -20.09 -9.37
CA GLU A 329 31.17 -19.29 -8.76
C GLU A 329 30.92 -17.77 -8.98
N GLU A 330 30.28 -17.41 -10.10
CA GLU A 330 29.83 -16.06 -10.44
C GLU A 330 28.44 -16.08 -11.05
N PRO A 331 27.56 -15.08 -10.78
CA PRO A 331 26.24 -15.01 -11.40
C PRO A 331 26.32 -14.95 -12.92
N SER A 332 25.66 -15.86 -13.61
CA SER A 332 25.59 -15.88 -15.08
C SER A 332 24.30 -15.30 -15.65
N SER A 333 23.28 -15.19 -14.81
CA SER A 333 21.90 -14.93 -15.19
C SER A 333 21.63 -13.47 -15.58
N ILE A 334 20.76 -13.27 -16.57
CA ILE A 334 20.19 -11.96 -16.94
C ILE A 334 18.79 -11.87 -16.33
N VAL A 335 18.57 -10.79 -15.58
CA VAL A 335 17.28 -10.52 -14.91
C VAL A 335 16.62 -9.30 -15.54
N TYR A 336 15.34 -9.42 -15.89
CA TYR A 336 14.52 -8.28 -16.27
C TYR A 336 13.61 -7.87 -15.11
N ASP A 337 13.61 -6.58 -14.78
CA ASP A 337 12.67 -5.96 -13.84
C ASP A 337 11.66 -5.14 -14.66
N LEU A 338 10.47 -5.71 -14.87
CA LEU A 338 9.42 -5.07 -15.65
C LEU A 338 8.51 -4.25 -14.72
N TYR A 339 8.24 -3.02 -15.10
CA TYR A 339 7.61 -1.97 -14.28
C TYR A 339 8.56 -1.47 -13.17
N SER A 340 9.82 -1.26 -13.53
CA SER A 340 10.92 -1.07 -12.56
C SER A 340 10.84 0.24 -11.74
N GLY A 341 9.98 1.20 -12.11
CA GLY A 341 9.88 2.48 -11.42
C GLY A 341 11.24 3.18 -11.31
N THR A 342 11.65 3.55 -10.11
CA THR A 342 12.96 4.16 -9.82
C THR A 342 14.10 3.13 -9.71
N GLY A 343 13.89 1.90 -10.20
CA GLY A 343 14.90 0.86 -10.29
C GLY A 343 15.26 0.20 -8.96
N THR A 344 14.40 0.25 -7.96
CA THR A 344 14.70 -0.29 -6.63
C THR A 344 14.93 -1.80 -6.68
N ILE A 345 14.00 -2.56 -7.30
CA ILE A 345 14.11 -4.02 -7.40
C ILE A 345 15.30 -4.41 -8.26
N ALA A 346 15.45 -3.78 -9.44
CA ALA A 346 16.58 -4.03 -10.31
C ALA A 346 17.93 -3.90 -9.59
N GLN A 347 18.13 -2.83 -8.83
CA GLN A 347 19.37 -2.60 -8.09
C GLN A 347 19.58 -3.63 -6.98
N LEU A 348 18.51 -4.05 -6.29
CA LEU A 348 18.58 -5.08 -5.25
C LEU A 348 18.88 -6.48 -5.81
N MET A 349 18.61 -6.73 -7.10
CA MET A 349 18.96 -7.98 -7.77
C MET A 349 20.39 -7.98 -8.34
N ALA A 350 21.05 -6.83 -8.43
CA ALA A 350 22.40 -6.73 -8.96
C ALA A 350 23.42 -7.72 -8.35
N PRO A 351 23.41 -8.00 -7.03
CA PRO A 351 24.34 -8.96 -6.43
C PRO A 351 24.14 -10.41 -6.85
N VAL A 352 22.96 -10.77 -7.37
CA VAL A 352 22.61 -12.15 -7.75
C VAL A 352 22.41 -12.35 -9.24
N ALA A 353 22.83 -11.36 -10.05
CA ALA A 353 22.68 -11.38 -11.50
C ALA A 353 23.96 -10.87 -12.20
N ARG A 354 24.29 -11.46 -13.36
CA ARG A 354 25.32 -10.92 -14.25
C ARG A 354 24.93 -9.56 -14.80
N LYS A 355 23.65 -9.41 -15.17
CA LYS A 355 23.08 -8.19 -15.73
C LYS A 355 21.63 -8.06 -15.30
N VAL A 356 21.23 -6.86 -14.93
CA VAL A 356 19.84 -6.52 -14.66
C VAL A 356 19.37 -5.43 -15.60
N ILE A 357 18.21 -5.65 -16.25
CA ILE A 357 17.60 -4.66 -17.15
C ILE A 357 16.24 -4.25 -16.58
N GLY A 358 16.14 -3.00 -16.13
CA GLY A 358 14.89 -2.39 -15.67
C GLY A 358 14.15 -1.73 -16.84
N VAL A 359 12.84 -2.00 -16.97
CA VAL A 359 11.98 -1.39 -17.98
C VAL A 359 10.86 -0.61 -17.31
N GLU A 360 10.76 0.68 -17.62
CA GLU A 360 9.78 1.60 -17.05
C GLU A 360 9.31 2.59 -18.12
N ILE A 361 8.01 2.91 -18.10
CA ILE A 361 7.42 3.81 -19.11
C ILE A 361 7.67 5.29 -18.79
N VAL A 362 7.88 5.63 -17.51
CA VAL A 362 8.09 7.01 -17.04
C VAL A 362 9.57 7.38 -17.13
N GLU A 363 9.93 8.25 -18.05
CA GLU A 363 11.32 8.61 -18.32
C GLU A 363 12.04 9.22 -17.11
N GLU A 364 11.35 10.07 -16.33
CA GLU A 364 11.92 10.67 -15.10
C GLU A 364 12.23 9.61 -14.03
N ALA A 365 11.45 8.52 -13.97
CA ALA A 365 11.72 7.41 -13.09
C ALA A 365 12.96 6.62 -13.54
N VAL A 366 13.13 6.43 -14.85
CA VAL A 366 14.31 5.78 -15.46
C VAL A 366 15.57 6.60 -15.20
N GLU A 367 15.50 7.93 -15.34
CA GLU A 367 16.64 8.81 -15.02
C GLU A 367 17.03 8.71 -13.53
N ALA A 368 16.03 8.71 -12.64
CA ALA A 368 16.25 8.51 -11.21
C ALA A 368 16.87 7.13 -10.91
N ALA A 369 16.44 6.08 -11.61
CA ALA A 369 16.99 4.73 -11.50
C ALA A 369 18.47 4.68 -11.90
N ARG A 370 18.84 5.31 -13.02
CA ARG A 370 20.23 5.42 -13.50
C ARG A 370 21.13 6.18 -12.51
N GLU A 371 20.61 7.27 -11.95
CA GLU A 371 21.34 8.07 -10.96
C GLU A 371 21.57 7.28 -9.67
N ASN A 372 20.53 6.60 -9.16
CA ASN A 372 20.63 5.75 -7.98
C ASN A 372 21.62 4.60 -8.20
N ALA A 373 21.58 3.92 -9.35
CA ALA A 373 22.53 2.83 -9.66
C ALA A 373 23.97 3.33 -9.71
N ARG A 374 24.23 4.48 -10.33
CA ARG A 374 25.55 5.12 -10.36
C ARG A 374 26.03 5.47 -8.96
N GLN A 375 25.17 6.04 -8.12
CA GLN A 375 25.49 6.38 -6.73
C GLN A 375 25.84 5.14 -5.90
N ASN A 376 25.19 4.02 -6.18
CA ASN A 376 25.43 2.73 -5.51
C ASN A 376 26.59 1.94 -6.12
N GLY A 377 27.25 2.44 -7.19
CA GLY A 377 28.38 1.77 -7.86
C GLY A 377 27.97 0.48 -8.59
N LEU A 378 26.71 0.39 -9.04
CA LEU A 378 26.18 -0.78 -9.74
C LEU A 378 26.39 -0.62 -11.26
N GLU A 379 27.37 -1.33 -11.80
CA GLU A 379 27.71 -1.28 -13.23
C GLU A 379 26.92 -2.29 -14.07
N ASN A 380 26.28 -3.28 -13.43
CA ASN A 380 25.52 -4.34 -14.09
C ASN A 380 24.00 -4.05 -14.18
N CYS A 381 23.56 -2.83 -13.84
CA CYS A 381 22.18 -2.40 -13.98
C CYS A 381 22.02 -1.46 -15.19
N GLU A 382 21.12 -1.83 -16.10
CA GLU A 382 20.71 -1.02 -17.24
C GLU A 382 19.24 -0.65 -17.12
N PHE A 383 18.85 0.58 -17.51
CA PHE A 383 17.46 1.04 -17.43
C PHE A 383 17.00 1.60 -18.77
N ILE A 384 15.85 1.11 -19.24
CA ILE A 384 15.26 1.45 -20.53
C ILE A 384 13.91 2.13 -20.31
N ALA A 385 13.74 3.33 -20.86
CA ALA A 385 12.48 4.04 -20.88
C ALA A 385 11.62 3.53 -22.04
N GLY A 386 10.44 2.98 -21.74
CA GLY A 386 9.53 2.52 -22.79
C GLY A 386 8.40 1.63 -22.29
N ASP A 387 7.46 1.40 -23.17
CA ASP A 387 6.38 0.45 -22.95
C ASP A 387 6.95 -0.98 -22.95
N VAL A 388 6.68 -1.74 -21.88
CA VAL A 388 7.15 -3.12 -21.71
C VAL A 388 6.87 -3.98 -22.96
N LEU A 389 5.72 -3.80 -23.62
CA LEU A 389 5.36 -4.55 -24.83
C LEU A 389 6.30 -4.29 -26.01
N LYS A 390 6.78 -3.05 -26.15
CA LYS A 390 7.67 -2.65 -27.24
C LYS A 390 9.13 -3.00 -26.94
N VAL A 391 9.55 -2.68 -25.71
CA VAL A 391 10.94 -2.88 -25.27
C VAL A 391 11.31 -4.36 -25.32
N LEU A 392 10.41 -5.28 -24.92
CA LEU A 392 10.65 -6.74 -25.02
C LEU A 392 10.88 -7.23 -26.46
N ASP A 393 10.41 -6.51 -27.48
CA ASP A 393 10.66 -6.85 -28.90
C ASP A 393 11.99 -6.31 -29.41
N GLU A 394 12.56 -5.30 -28.75
CA GLU A 394 13.75 -4.56 -29.20
C GLU A 394 15.04 -5.05 -28.51
N ILE A 395 14.94 -5.66 -27.32
CA ILE A 395 16.09 -6.16 -26.57
C ILE A 395 16.58 -7.48 -27.17
N GLU A 396 17.87 -7.53 -27.57
CA GLU A 396 18.48 -8.72 -28.17
C GLU A 396 18.80 -9.82 -27.14
N GLU A 397 19.24 -9.45 -25.94
CA GLU A 397 19.58 -10.39 -24.87
C GLU A 397 18.32 -10.90 -24.20
N LYS A 398 18.11 -12.22 -24.22
CA LYS A 398 16.96 -12.86 -23.53
C LYS A 398 17.24 -12.99 -22.03
N PRO A 399 16.24 -12.72 -21.17
CA PRO A 399 16.40 -12.92 -19.73
C PRO A 399 16.30 -14.40 -19.36
N ASP A 400 17.03 -14.79 -18.34
CA ASP A 400 16.85 -16.05 -17.62
C ASP A 400 15.71 -15.93 -16.60
N PHE A 401 15.50 -14.72 -16.05
CA PHE A 401 14.45 -14.39 -15.10
C PHE A 401 13.72 -13.10 -15.47
N ILE A 402 12.42 -13.07 -15.18
CA ILE A 402 11.64 -11.83 -15.17
C ILE A 402 11.07 -11.60 -13.78
N ILE A 403 11.23 -10.39 -13.27
CA ILE A 403 10.51 -9.92 -12.08
C ILE A 403 9.38 -9.01 -12.56
N LEU A 404 8.19 -9.25 -12.00
CA LEU A 404 6.98 -8.50 -12.25
C LEU A 404 6.52 -7.85 -10.94
N ASP A 405 6.50 -6.53 -10.89
CA ASP A 405 5.84 -5.76 -9.81
C ASP A 405 4.81 -4.80 -10.43
N PRO A 406 3.70 -5.35 -10.99
CA PRO A 406 2.73 -4.56 -11.72
C PRO A 406 1.86 -3.72 -10.79
N PRO A 407 1.15 -2.69 -11.33
CA PRO A 407 0.19 -1.91 -10.55
C PRO A 407 -0.94 -2.77 -9.99
N ARG A 408 -1.75 -2.19 -9.08
CA ARG A 408 -2.84 -2.87 -8.35
C ARG A 408 -3.81 -3.67 -9.22
N ASP A 409 -3.99 -3.31 -10.47
CA ASP A 409 -4.89 -4.01 -11.39
C ASP A 409 -4.25 -5.27 -12.02
N GLY A 410 -3.00 -5.57 -11.65
CA GLY A 410 -2.23 -6.67 -12.20
C GLY A 410 -1.65 -6.35 -13.59
N VAL A 411 -1.13 -7.36 -14.26
CA VAL A 411 -0.56 -7.21 -15.60
C VAL A 411 -1.69 -7.03 -16.63
N HIS A 412 -1.52 -6.06 -17.53
CA HIS A 412 -2.49 -5.88 -18.61
C HIS A 412 -2.56 -7.15 -19.49
N PRO A 413 -3.75 -7.65 -19.88
CA PRO A 413 -3.89 -8.94 -20.57
C PRO A 413 -2.99 -9.12 -21.80
N LYS A 414 -2.81 -8.06 -22.60
CA LYS A 414 -1.90 -8.11 -23.76
C LYS A 414 -0.43 -8.25 -23.36
N ALA A 415 -0.03 -7.56 -22.28
CA ALA A 415 1.33 -7.66 -21.75
C ALA A 415 1.56 -9.05 -21.14
N LEU A 416 0.60 -9.56 -20.40
CA LEU A 416 0.64 -10.91 -19.81
C LEU A 416 0.84 -12.00 -20.90
N SER A 417 0.03 -11.95 -21.97
CA SER A 417 0.19 -12.87 -23.11
C SER A 417 1.56 -12.75 -23.77
N ARG A 418 2.11 -11.52 -23.87
CA ARG A 418 3.43 -11.29 -24.44
C ARG A 418 4.55 -11.84 -23.56
N ILE A 419 4.50 -11.58 -22.26
CA ILE A 419 5.46 -12.12 -21.29
C ILE A 419 5.46 -13.66 -21.33
N ILE A 420 4.28 -14.27 -21.35
CA ILE A 420 4.14 -15.74 -21.48
C ILE A 420 4.75 -16.22 -22.80
N SER A 421 4.46 -15.58 -23.93
CA SER A 421 4.98 -15.98 -25.25
C SER A 421 6.49 -15.79 -25.37
N TYR A 422 7.09 -14.92 -24.57
CA TYR A 422 8.53 -14.75 -24.48
C TYR A 422 9.24 -16.02 -23.99
N GLY A 423 8.52 -16.81 -23.19
CA GLY A 423 8.89 -18.16 -22.84
C GLY A 423 10.05 -18.26 -21.84
N VAL A 424 10.19 -17.26 -20.97
CA VAL A 424 11.18 -17.26 -19.89
C VAL A 424 10.92 -18.46 -18.98
N GLU A 425 11.97 -19.15 -18.58
CA GLU A 425 11.86 -20.34 -17.75
C GLU A 425 11.30 -20.03 -16.38
N ARG A 426 11.62 -18.87 -15.81
CA ARG A 426 11.27 -18.51 -14.43
C ARG A 426 10.87 -17.05 -14.29
N LEU A 427 9.86 -16.84 -13.43
CA LEU A 427 9.32 -15.51 -13.13
C LEU A 427 9.12 -15.35 -11.61
N VAL A 428 9.46 -14.19 -11.10
CA VAL A 428 9.05 -13.76 -9.75
C VAL A 428 7.96 -12.69 -9.90
N TYR A 429 6.78 -12.99 -9.38
CA TYR A 429 5.64 -12.06 -9.38
C TYR A 429 5.45 -11.50 -7.97
N ILE A 430 5.55 -10.18 -7.82
CA ILE A 430 5.25 -9.42 -6.61
C ILE A 430 3.89 -8.76 -6.81
N SER A 431 2.96 -8.90 -5.87
CA SER A 431 1.61 -8.37 -6.03
C SER A 431 1.08 -7.75 -4.75
N CYS A 432 0.69 -6.47 -4.83
CA CYS A 432 0.01 -5.77 -3.73
C CYS A 432 -1.50 -6.05 -3.66
N LYS A 433 -2.07 -6.92 -4.52
CA LYS A 433 -3.50 -7.22 -4.56
C LYS A 433 -3.76 -8.68 -4.93
N PRO A 434 -3.99 -9.54 -3.94
CA PRO A 434 -4.18 -10.98 -4.15
C PRO A 434 -5.27 -11.36 -5.15
N THR A 435 -6.30 -10.52 -5.34
CA THR A 435 -7.37 -10.79 -6.33
C THR A 435 -6.92 -10.63 -7.77
N SER A 436 -6.03 -9.66 -8.06
CA SER A 436 -5.43 -9.54 -9.40
C SER A 436 -4.40 -10.64 -9.63
N LEU A 437 -3.62 -10.96 -8.60
CA LEU A 437 -2.67 -12.06 -8.64
C LEU A 437 -3.37 -13.39 -8.95
N ALA A 438 -4.48 -13.70 -8.27
CA ALA A 438 -5.25 -14.92 -8.53
C ALA A 438 -5.67 -15.05 -10.00
N ARG A 439 -6.15 -13.95 -10.61
CA ARG A 439 -6.53 -13.90 -12.02
C ARG A 439 -5.32 -14.14 -12.94
N ASP A 440 -4.21 -13.48 -12.66
CA ASP A 440 -3.03 -13.54 -13.51
C ASP A 440 -2.34 -14.91 -13.39
N LEU A 441 -2.30 -15.51 -12.19
CA LEU A 441 -1.81 -16.87 -11.97
C LEU A 441 -2.63 -17.93 -12.72
N GLU A 442 -3.95 -17.77 -12.77
CA GLU A 442 -4.81 -18.68 -13.54
C GLU A 442 -4.38 -18.71 -15.02
N ILE A 443 -4.11 -17.54 -15.61
CA ILE A 443 -3.64 -17.41 -16.99
C ILE A 443 -2.24 -18.02 -17.15
N PHE A 444 -1.30 -17.80 -16.21
CA PHE A 444 0.01 -18.42 -16.25
C PHE A 444 -0.07 -19.95 -16.22
N ILE A 445 -0.87 -20.51 -15.32
CA ILE A 445 -1.05 -21.96 -15.16
C ILE A 445 -1.66 -22.58 -16.43
N GLU A 446 -2.68 -21.96 -17.03
CA GLU A 446 -3.29 -22.39 -18.28
C GLU A 446 -2.32 -22.36 -19.46
N ASN A 447 -1.26 -21.55 -19.39
CA ASN A 447 -0.25 -21.39 -20.44
C ASN A 447 1.10 -22.05 -20.10
N GLY A 448 1.10 -23.07 -19.26
CA GLY A 448 2.26 -23.94 -19.05
C GLY A 448 3.24 -23.48 -17.99
N TYR A 449 2.85 -22.57 -17.10
CA TYR A 449 3.62 -22.23 -15.90
C TYR A 449 3.05 -22.94 -14.67
N GLU A 450 3.88 -23.12 -13.66
CA GLU A 450 3.50 -23.59 -12.33
C GLU A 450 4.06 -22.67 -11.26
N ALA A 451 3.25 -22.37 -10.24
CA ALA A 451 3.74 -21.74 -9.03
C ALA A 451 4.55 -22.76 -8.23
N VAL A 452 5.80 -22.45 -7.96
CA VAL A 452 6.73 -23.31 -7.20
C VAL A 452 6.78 -22.90 -5.74
N ARG A 453 6.80 -21.59 -5.47
CA ARG A 453 6.74 -20.99 -4.13
C ARG A 453 5.75 -19.84 -4.11
N CYS A 454 5.08 -19.66 -2.98
CA CYS A 454 4.13 -18.57 -2.79
C CYS A 454 4.16 -18.15 -1.32
N VAL A 455 4.46 -16.87 -1.04
CA VAL A 455 4.51 -16.35 0.31
C VAL A 455 3.84 -14.97 0.42
N PRO A 456 2.89 -14.79 1.34
CA PRO A 456 2.38 -13.46 1.70
C PRO A 456 3.41 -12.70 2.53
N VAL A 457 3.48 -11.38 2.36
CA VAL A 457 4.36 -10.48 3.13
C VAL A 457 3.54 -9.30 3.64
N ASP A 458 3.56 -9.05 4.94
CA ASP A 458 2.84 -7.90 5.51
C ASP A 458 3.66 -6.61 5.41
N GLN A 459 3.45 -5.89 4.32
CA GLN A 459 4.03 -4.57 4.09
C GLN A 459 3.32 -3.45 4.86
N PHE A 460 2.06 -3.66 5.26
CA PHE A 460 1.19 -2.61 5.80
C PHE A 460 0.50 -3.05 7.09
N PRO A 461 1.24 -3.18 8.22
CA PRO A 461 0.66 -3.56 9.52
C PRO A 461 -0.63 -2.82 9.86
N PHE A 462 -1.58 -3.55 10.43
CA PHE A 462 -2.92 -3.08 10.84
C PHE A 462 -3.84 -2.54 9.74
N THR A 463 -3.41 -2.56 8.47
CA THR A 463 -4.27 -2.20 7.33
C THR A 463 -4.71 -3.44 6.55
N THR A 464 -5.55 -3.26 5.54
CA THR A 464 -5.96 -4.36 4.64
C THR A 464 -4.93 -4.68 3.55
N GLY A 465 -3.87 -3.89 3.43
CA GLY A 465 -2.83 -4.09 2.43
C GLY A 465 -1.99 -5.34 2.75
N ILE A 466 -1.63 -6.06 1.71
CA ILE A 466 -0.75 -7.23 1.78
C ILE A 466 -0.04 -7.40 0.44
N GLU A 467 1.23 -7.76 0.49
CA GLU A 467 2.00 -8.19 -0.67
C GLU A 467 2.02 -9.71 -0.76
N THR A 468 2.22 -10.25 -1.93
CA THR A 468 2.41 -11.69 -2.15
C THR A 468 3.49 -11.89 -3.19
N VAL A 469 4.50 -12.69 -2.88
CA VAL A 469 5.59 -13.05 -3.79
C VAL A 469 5.36 -14.48 -4.26
N VAL A 470 5.38 -14.67 -5.58
CA VAL A 470 5.21 -15.99 -6.20
C VAL A 470 6.37 -16.26 -7.16
N LEU A 471 7.02 -17.41 -6.99
CA LEU A 471 7.95 -17.95 -7.96
C LEU A 471 7.19 -18.86 -8.92
N LEU A 472 7.24 -18.52 -10.19
CA LEU A 472 6.68 -19.30 -11.30
C LEU A 472 7.80 -19.97 -12.09
N SER A 473 7.62 -21.22 -12.48
CA SER A 473 8.49 -21.96 -13.40
C SER A 473 7.69 -22.47 -14.58
N ARG A 474 8.28 -22.43 -15.76
CA ARG A 474 7.69 -23.01 -16.95
C ARG A 474 7.80 -24.52 -16.87
N ARG A 475 6.71 -25.24 -17.16
CA ARG A 475 6.73 -26.71 -17.26
C ARG A 475 7.67 -27.13 -18.39
N GLN A 476 8.53 -28.09 -18.10
CA GLN A 476 9.31 -28.79 -19.15
C GLN A 476 8.40 -29.86 -19.73
N ASP A 477 8.18 -29.81 -21.04
CA ASP A 477 7.41 -30.83 -21.79
C ASP A 477 8.10 -32.18 -21.76
#